data_816471fb74d6ef02f44987403128238c
#
_entry.id   816471fb74d6ef02f44987403128238c
#
_cell.length_a   1.000
_cell.length_b   1.000
_cell.length_c   1.000
_cell.angle_alpha   90.00
_cell.angle_beta   90.00
_cell.angle_gamma   90.00
#
_symmetry.space_group_name_H-M   'P 1'
#
loop_
_entity.id
_entity.type
_entity.pdbx_description
1 polymer ?
#
loop_
_entity_poly.entity_id
_entity_poly.type
_entity_poly.pdbx_seq_one_letter_code
_entity_poly.pdbx_strand_id
1 'polypeptide(L)'
;MSEQAALLPENSDTPVVEKRPPVVPDVFQEEISCRQYRLPLRGNSLNPMIDAATPLLGMVMRLTTMNSQTMPDHLFSQVVTDVQAVEQLLQEQGYEPGVIVSFRYILCTFIDEAALGNGWSNKNEWIKQSLLVHFHNEAWGGEKVFILLERLLREPKRYQDLLEFLYMCFSLGFRGRYKVAVQNPDEFEQIYRRLHHVLHKLRGDAPFPLLHQDKKTQGGRYQLMQRLTIRHLFLGGVVVLALFYLFYLLRLDSQTQDILHQLNRLLAR
;
A
#
# COMPACT_ATOMS: atom_id res chain seq x y z
N MET A 1 -7.60 83.56 -42.53
CA MET A 1 -9.03 83.58 -42.82
C MET A 1 -9.60 82.22 -42.36
N SER A 2 -10.25 82.28 -41.25
CA SER A 2 -11.65 81.92 -41.00
C SER A 2 -11.81 80.39 -40.93
N GLU A 3 -12.33 79.78 -40.02
CA GLU A 3 -13.31 80.08 -38.95
C GLU A 3 -13.69 78.66 -38.35
N GLN A 4 -13.47 78.49 -37.13
CA GLN A 4 -14.45 78.12 -36.07
C GLN A 4 -15.62 77.24 -36.48
N ALA A 5 -15.70 76.12 -35.86
CA ALA A 5 -16.92 75.67 -35.13
C ALA A 5 -16.59 74.57 -34.15
N ALA A 6 -16.73 74.91 -32.93
CA ALA A 6 -16.74 74.01 -31.77
C ALA A 6 -18.06 73.21 -31.71
N LEU A 7 -17.98 71.96 -31.32
CA LEU A 7 -19.06 71.29 -30.63
C LEU A 7 -18.48 70.41 -29.54
N LEU A 8 -18.92 70.70 -28.34
CA LEU A 8 -18.57 70.14 -27.03
C LEU A 8 -19.07 68.70 -26.85
N PRO A 9 -18.52 67.98 -25.89
CA PRO A 9 -18.72 66.57 -25.75
C PRO A 9 -19.92 66.27 -24.86
N GLU A 10 -20.57 65.21 -25.20
CA GLU A 10 -21.59 64.61 -24.32
C GLU A 10 -20.91 63.57 -23.39
N ASN A 11 -20.79 64.02 -22.16
CA ASN A 11 -20.22 63.31 -21.02
C ASN A 11 -21.31 62.31 -20.54
N SER A 12 -21.09 61.05 -20.73
CA SER A 12 -21.84 60.00 -20.05
C SER A 12 -20.89 59.17 -19.18
N ASP A 13 -20.54 59.76 -18.05
CA ASP A 13 -19.95 59.08 -16.91
C ASP A 13 -20.98 58.10 -16.32
N THR A 14 -20.92 56.84 -16.78
CA THR A 14 -21.46 55.73 -15.99
C THR A 14 -20.27 55.13 -15.22
N PRO A 15 -20.29 55.15 -13.87
CA PRO A 15 -19.24 54.51 -13.09
C PRO A 15 -19.32 52.99 -13.31
N VAL A 16 -18.31 52.45 -13.98
CA VAL A 16 -18.05 51.03 -13.97
C VAL A 16 -17.77 50.61 -12.53
N VAL A 17 -18.78 50.01 -11.89
CA VAL A 17 -18.60 49.39 -10.58
C VAL A 17 -17.72 48.16 -10.80
N GLU A 18 -16.42 48.38 -10.63
CA GLU A 18 -15.42 47.33 -10.50
C GLU A 18 -15.79 46.50 -9.28
N LYS A 19 -16.40 45.33 -9.52
CA LYS A 19 -16.65 44.34 -8.48
C LYS A 19 -15.29 43.87 -7.98
N ARG A 20 -14.76 44.53 -6.94
CA ARG A 20 -13.65 43.96 -6.18
C ARG A 20 -14.07 42.55 -5.72
N PRO A 21 -13.23 41.53 -5.94
CA PRO A 21 -13.47 40.19 -5.37
C PRO A 21 -13.60 40.36 -3.85
N PRO A 22 -14.43 39.57 -3.19
CA PRO A 22 -14.61 39.65 -1.76
C PRO A 22 -13.23 39.51 -1.09
N VAL A 23 -12.86 40.54 -0.32
CA VAL A 23 -11.66 40.54 0.52
C VAL A 23 -11.90 39.45 1.56
N VAL A 24 -11.32 38.28 1.35
CA VAL A 24 -11.26 37.22 2.35
C VAL A 24 -10.42 37.81 3.50
N PRO A 25 -10.94 37.88 4.74
CA PRO A 25 -10.19 38.42 5.84
C PRO A 25 -8.84 37.73 5.98
N ASP A 26 -7.77 38.47 6.16
CA ASP A 26 -6.40 37.97 6.34
C ASP A 26 -6.25 36.88 7.43
N VAL A 27 -7.20 36.83 8.36
CA VAL A 27 -7.29 35.79 9.39
C VAL A 27 -7.39 34.37 8.79
N PHE A 28 -7.99 34.21 7.59
CA PHE A 28 -8.06 32.90 6.93
C PHE A 28 -6.78 32.61 6.11
N GLN A 29 -6.00 33.59 5.75
CA GLN A 29 -4.73 33.37 5.04
C GLN A 29 -3.59 32.99 5.98
N GLU A 30 -3.59 33.45 7.24
CA GLU A 30 -2.64 33.01 8.26
C GLU A 30 -2.92 31.59 8.76
N GLU A 31 -4.16 31.11 8.74
CA GLU A 31 -4.48 29.73 9.15
C GLU A 31 -4.16 28.68 8.05
N ILE A 32 -4.07 29.08 6.78
CA ILE A 32 -3.64 28.19 5.67
C ILE A 32 -2.11 28.16 5.55
N SER A 33 -1.40 29.11 6.16
CA SER A 33 0.03 29.01 6.38
C SER A 33 0.29 27.80 7.27
N CYS A 34 0.38 26.63 6.65
CA CYS A 34 0.94 25.39 7.19
C CYS A 34 1.27 25.46 8.69
N ARG A 35 0.28 25.47 9.57
CA ARG A 35 0.46 24.81 10.85
C ARG A 35 0.89 23.42 10.47
N GLN A 36 2.20 23.21 10.48
CA GLN A 36 2.74 21.87 10.52
C GLN A 36 2.00 21.21 11.67
N TYR A 37 0.97 20.47 11.34
CA TYR A 37 0.27 19.63 12.30
C TYR A 37 1.33 18.62 12.74
N ARG A 38 2.11 19.02 13.72
CA ARG A 38 2.99 18.12 14.45
C ARG A 38 2.09 17.26 15.33
N LEU A 39 1.36 16.36 14.70
CA LEU A 39 0.81 15.24 15.44
C LEU A 39 2.02 14.57 16.11
N PRO A 40 2.01 14.45 17.44
CA PRO A 40 3.04 13.66 18.12
C PRO A 40 2.85 12.23 17.61
N LEU A 41 3.63 11.84 16.61
CA LEU A 41 3.62 10.49 16.05
C LEU A 41 4.21 9.47 17.03
N ARG A 42 4.75 9.95 18.15
CA ARG A 42 5.37 9.14 19.21
C ARG A 42 4.58 9.25 20.51
N GLY A 43 4.68 8.22 21.36
CA GLY A 43 4.08 8.20 22.69
C GLY A 43 2.71 7.56 22.77
N ASN A 44 2.19 6.97 21.69
CA ASN A 44 0.87 6.35 21.66
C ASN A 44 0.90 4.82 21.48
N SER A 45 2.07 4.22 21.30
CA SER A 45 2.20 2.78 21.12
C SER A 45 2.54 2.10 22.46
N LEU A 46 1.97 0.91 22.66
CA LEU A 46 2.34 0.01 23.77
C LEU A 46 3.74 -0.59 23.61
N ASN A 47 4.32 -0.48 22.42
CA ASN A 47 5.62 -1.02 22.09
C ASN A 47 6.57 0.14 21.74
N PRO A 48 7.59 0.40 22.58
CA PRO A 48 8.52 1.51 22.38
C PRO A 48 9.29 1.45 21.05
N MET A 49 9.60 0.25 20.54
CA MET A 49 10.28 0.10 19.25
C MET A 49 9.40 0.52 18.07
N ILE A 50 8.12 0.15 18.09
CA ILE A 50 7.15 0.57 17.08
C ILE A 50 6.95 2.08 17.17
N ASP A 51 6.82 2.60 18.40
CA ASP A 51 6.65 4.04 18.64
C ASP A 51 7.82 4.85 18.07
N ALA A 52 9.05 4.42 18.37
CA ALA A 52 10.27 5.05 17.86
C ALA A 52 10.36 4.99 16.32
N ALA A 53 9.96 3.88 15.71
CA ALA A 53 10.01 3.67 14.27
C ALA A 53 8.83 4.29 13.49
N THR A 54 7.77 4.73 14.17
CA THR A 54 6.52 5.21 13.52
C THR A 54 6.74 6.24 12.40
N PRO A 55 7.63 7.24 12.53
CA PRO A 55 7.88 8.18 11.43
C PRO A 55 8.45 7.49 10.18
N LEU A 56 9.40 6.55 10.37
CA LEU A 56 10.01 5.79 9.28
C LEU A 56 9.03 4.79 8.64
N LEU A 57 8.20 4.13 9.45
CA LEU A 57 7.12 3.27 8.95
C LEU A 57 6.10 4.07 8.12
N GLY A 58 5.74 5.28 8.58
CA GLY A 58 4.88 6.19 7.83
C GLY A 58 5.51 6.62 6.50
N MET A 59 6.81 6.89 6.48
CA MET A 59 7.56 7.16 5.25
C MET A 59 7.50 5.97 4.30
N VAL A 60 7.76 4.75 4.77
CA VAL A 60 7.67 3.53 3.96
C VAL A 60 6.29 3.39 3.29
N MET A 61 5.22 3.63 4.04
CA MET A 61 3.86 3.58 3.49
C MET A 61 3.64 4.63 2.40
N ARG A 62 4.20 5.82 2.55
CA ARG A 62 4.15 6.84 1.50
C ARG A 62 4.97 6.43 0.29
N LEU A 63 6.16 5.87 0.49
CA LEU A 63 6.99 5.36 -0.60
C LEU A 63 6.24 4.33 -1.45
N THR A 64 5.53 3.39 -0.83
CA THR A 64 4.78 2.36 -1.56
C THR A 64 3.61 2.90 -2.39
N THR A 65 3.11 4.10 -2.08
CA THR A 65 2.01 4.74 -2.81
C THR A 65 2.47 5.72 -3.90
N MET A 66 3.74 6.13 -3.88
CA MET A 66 4.31 7.07 -4.85
C MET A 66 4.70 6.34 -6.14
N ASN A 67 3.90 6.48 -7.19
CA ASN A 67 4.21 5.91 -8.50
C ASN A 67 4.99 6.91 -9.37
N SER A 68 6.08 6.44 -10.00
CA SER A 68 6.75 7.09 -11.15
C SER A 68 7.40 8.47 -10.91
N GLN A 69 7.64 8.86 -9.68
CA GLN A 69 8.37 10.10 -9.38
C GLN A 69 9.87 9.81 -9.22
N THR A 70 10.68 10.85 -9.41
CA THR A 70 12.10 10.78 -9.09
C THR A 70 12.28 10.81 -7.57
N MET A 71 13.17 9.98 -7.05
CA MET A 71 13.52 9.98 -5.63
C MET A 71 14.14 11.35 -5.27
N PRO A 72 13.71 11.99 -4.17
CA PRO A 72 14.34 13.22 -3.69
C PRO A 72 15.82 13.00 -3.34
N ASP A 73 16.69 13.90 -3.79
CA ASP A 73 18.16 13.79 -3.63
C ASP A 73 18.63 13.63 -2.18
N HIS A 74 17.86 14.21 -1.23
CA HIS A 74 18.20 14.16 0.20
C HIS A 74 17.54 13.02 0.98
N LEU A 75 16.71 12.20 0.33
CA LEU A 75 15.93 11.18 1.05
C LEU A 75 16.85 10.17 1.74
N PHE A 76 17.88 9.69 1.06
CA PHE A 76 18.79 8.70 1.64
C PHE A 76 19.50 9.24 2.90
N SER A 77 20.10 10.42 2.81
CA SER A 77 20.80 11.03 3.95
C SER A 77 19.86 11.33 5.13
N GLN A 78 18.64 11.75 4.84
CA GLN A 78 17.60 11.96 5.86
C GLN A 78 17.25 10.66 6.56
N VAL A 79 17.02 9.59 5.81
CA VAL A 79 16.68 8.27 6.36
C VAL A 79 17.83 7.72 7.21
N VAL A 80 19.09 7.89 6.77
CA VAL A 80 20.26 7.49 7.59
C VAL A 80 20.25 8.23 8.92
N THR A 81 20.04 9.54 8.93
CA THR A 81 19.98 10.35 10.15
C THR A 81 18.81 9.89 11.05
N ASP A 82 17.65 9.65 10.47
CA ASP A 82 16.46 9.22 11.22
C ASP A 82 16.64 7.82 11.82
N VAL A 83 17.28 6.88 11.12
CA VAL A 83 17.61 5.55 11.64
C VAL A 83 18.58 5.67 12.83
N GLN A 84 19.61 6.51 12.73
CA GLN A 84 20.54 6.76 13.84
C GLN A 84 19.86 7.39 15.06
N ALA A 85 18.94 8.34 14.82
CA ALA A 85 18.16 8.95 15.88
C ALA A 85 17.26 7.94 16.62
N VAL A 86 16.63 7.02 15.87
CA VAL A 86 15.84 5.92 16.46
C VAL A 86 16.73 4.97 17.25
N GLU A 87 17.91 4.63 16.76
CA GLU A 87 18.87 3.78 17.47
C GLU A 87 19.29 4.40 18.79
N GLN A 88 19.63 5.70 18.78
CA GLN A 88 19.98 6.43 20.01
C GLN A 88 18.82 6.42 21.01
N LEU A 89 17.59 6.66 20.55
CA LEU A 89 16.41 6.65 21.40
C LEU A 89 16.21 5.28 22.07
N LEU A 90 16.42 4.17 21.33
CA LEU A 90 16.31 2.83 21.88
C LEU A 90 17.44 2.52 22.89
N GLN A 91 18.65 3.06 22.69
CA GLN A 91 19.73 2.98 23.67
C GLN A 91 19.37 3.71 24.96
N GLU A 92 18.81 4.92 24.87
CA GLU A 92 18.34 5.70 26.01
C GLU A 92 17.21 4.97 26.79
N GLN A 93 16.38 4.20 26.08
CA GLN A 93 15.33 3.35 26.67
C GLN A 93 15.86 2.06 27.31
N GLY A 94 17.17 1.79 27.21
CA GLY A 94 17.83 0.67 27.88
C GLY A 94 17.76 -0.67 27.14
N TYR A 95 17.46 -0.69 25.84
CA TYR A 95 17.51 -1.92 25.08
C TYR A 95 18.93 -2.45 24.91
N GLU A 96 19.08 -3.78 24.93
CA GLU A 96 20.37 -4.45 24.70
C GLU A 96 20.94 -4.11 23.30
N PRO A 97 22.28 -3.89 23.19
CA PRO A 97 22.89 -3.56 21.89
C PRO A 97 22.59 -4.58 20.78
N GLY A 98 22.54 -5.87 21.11
CA GLY A 98 22.20 -6.93 20.13
C GLY A 98 20.76 -6.85 19.64
N VAL A 99 19.83 -6.39 20.46
CA VAL A 99 18.43 -6.17 20.10
C VAL A 99 18.31 -4.95 19.19
N ILE A 100 19.02 -3.87 19.51
CA ILE A 100 19.06 -2.65 18.69
C ILE A 100 19.63 -2.93 17.31
N VAL A 101 20.73 -3.67 17.21
CA VAL A 101 21.32 -4.08 15.92
C VAL A 101 20.34 -4.93 15.11
N SER A 102 19.62 -5.83 15.76
CA SER A 102 18.60 -6.67 15.11
C SER A 102 17.41 -5.84 14.62
N PHE A 103 16.96 -4.90 15.44
CA PHE A 103 15.91 -3.93 15.07
C PHE A 103 16.32 -3.10 13.85
N ARG A 104 17.53 -2.49 13.90
CA ARG A 104 18.08 -1.71 12.79
C ARG A 104 18.15 -2.55 11.51
N TYR A 105 18.60 -3.79 11.62
CA TYR A 105 18.68 -4.71 10.49
C TYR A 105 17.32 -4.94 9.81
N ILE A 106 16.29 -5.22 10.60
CA ILE A 106 14.92 -5.41 10.10
C ILE A 106 14.39 -4.13 9.45
N LEU A 107 14.57 -2.99 10.13
CA LEU A 107 14.10 -1.69 9.66
C LEU A 107 14.77 -1.30 8.33
N CYS A 108 16.10 -1.38 8.25
CA CYS A 108 16.84 -1.08 7.02
C CYS A 108 16.43 -2.00 5.87
N THR A 109 16.29 -3.31 6.12
CA THR A 109 15.84 -4.27 5.10
C THR A 109 14.44 -3.93 4.59
N PHE A 110 13.54 -3.53 5.47
CA PHE A 110 12.17 -3.15 5.08
C PHE A 110 12.13 -1.86 4.27
N ILE A 111 12.88 -0.84 4.67
CA ILE A 111 12.97 0.42 3.93
C ILE A 111 13.60 0.19 2.56
N ASP A 112 14.69 -0.58 2.47
CA ASP A 112 15.33 -0.91 1.21
C ASP A 112 14.39 -1.69 0.28
N GLU A 113 13.62 -2.65 0.81
CA GLU A 113 12.62 -3.38 0.04
C GLU A 113 11.52 -2.46 -0.52
N ALA A 114 11.04 -1.52 0.28
CA ALA A 114 10.04 -0.56 -0.14
C ALA A 114 10.58 0.41 -1.20
N ALA A 115 11.80 0.94 -0.98
CA ALA A 115 12.46 1.84 -1.90
C ALA A 115 12.72 1.19 -3.27
N LEU A 116 13.18 -0.06 -3.28
CA LEU A 116 13.45 -0.82 -4.51
C LEU A 116 12.18 -1.33 -5.19
N GLY A 117 11.10 -1.50 -4.43
CA GLY A 117 9.80 -1.96 -4.93
C GLY A 117 9.05 -0.91 -5.76
N ASN A 118 9.43 0.35 -5.66
CA ASN A 118 8.83 1.45 -6.39
C ASN A 118 9.39 1.58 -7.80
N GLY A 119 8.56 2.11 -8.70
CA GLY A 119 8.95 2.38 -10.09
C GLY A 119 9.78 3.65 -10.28
N TRP A 120 10.61 4.07 -9.34
CA TRP A 120 11.42 5.28 -9.46
C TRP A 120 12.40 5.20 -10.62
N SER A 121 12.54 6.29 -11.34
CA SER A 121 13.46 6.39 -12.49
C SER A 121 14.94 6.29 -12.08
N ASN A 122 15.29 6.77 -10.88
CA ASN A 122 16.65 6.82 -10.35
C ASN A 122 16.93 5.78 -9.23
N LYS A 123 16.17 4.69 -9.17
CA LYS A 123 16.36 3.62 -8.15
C LYS A 123 17.77 3.03 -8.08
N ASN A 124 18.53 3.13 -9.18
CA ASN A 124 19.93 2.67 -9.23
C ASN A 124 20.84 3.42 -8.26
N GLU A 125 20.50 4.64 -7.88
CA GLU A 125 21.25 5.39 -6.88
C GLU A 125 21.03 4.80 -5.49
N TRP A 126 19.81 4.40 -5.16
CA TRP A 126 19.51 3.70 -3.90
C TRP A 126 20.20 2.34 -3.83
N ILE A 127 20.23 1.57 -4.92
CA ILE A 127 20.91 0.26 -4.98
C ILE A 127 22.39 0.38 -4.62
N LYS A 128 23.07 1.43 -5.09
CA LYS A 128 24.49 1.67 -4.81
C LYS A 128 24.76 2.00 -3.34
N GLN A 129 23.78 2.55 -2.64
CA GLN A 129 23.90 3.08 -1.29
C GLN A 129 22.82 2.53 -0.35
N SER A 130 22.37 1.26 -0.54
CA SER A 130 21.29 0.74 0.29
C SER A 130 21.61 0.91 1.79
N LEU A 131 20.58 1.09 2.61
CA LEU A 131 20.75 1.23 4.07
C LEU A 131 21.41 0.00 4.67
N LEU A 132 21.11 -1.17 4.12
CA LEU A 132 21.71 -2.41 4.58
C LEU A 132 23.21 -2.47 4.30
N VAL A 133 23.65 -1.96 3.14
CA VAL A 133 25.08 -1.80 2.83
C VAL A 133 25.72 -0.79 3.78
N HIS A 134 25.06 0.34 3.99
CA HIS A 134 25.58 1.44 4.83
C HIS A 134 25.79 1.02 6.29
N PHE A 135 24.79 0.35 6.89
CA PHE A 135 24.81 0.02 8.33
C PHE A 135 25.36 -1.37 8.66
N HIS A 136 25.27 -2.32 7.73
CA HIS A 136 25.58 -3.73 7.98
C HIS A 136 26.59 -4.33 7.02
N ASN A 137 27.02 -3.57 6.00
CA ASN A 137 27.91 -4.03 4.93
C ASN A 137 27.38 -5.28 4.20
N GLU A 138 26.06 -5.34 4.00
CA GLU A 138 25.37 -6.45 3.38
C GLU A 138 24.47 -5.97 2.25
N ALA A 139 24.45 -6.68 1.11
CA ALA A 139 23.64 -6.30 -0.04
C ALA A 139 22.22 -6.92 0.00
N TRP A 140 22.02 -8.01 0.74
CA TRP A 140 20.75 -8.76 0.76
C TRP A 140 20.36 -9.15 2.20
N GLY A 141 19.27 -8.57 2.68
CA GLY A 141 18.76 -8.80 4.04
C GLY A 141 17.52 -9.70 4.12
N GLY A 142 16.79 -9.81 3.03
CA GLY A 142 15.46 -10.41 3.02
C GLY A 142 15.41 -11.87 3.52
N GLU A 143 16.44 -12.66 3.33
CA GLU A 143 16.53 -14.04 3.85
C GLU A 143 16.94 -14.08 5.32
N LYS A 144 17.93 -13.27 5.70
CA LYS A 144 18.46 -13.26 7.08
C LYS A 144 17.43 -12.79 8.10
N VAL A 145 16.46 -11.93 7.72
CA VAL A 145 15.36 -11.54 8.61
C VAL A 145 14.56 -12.77 9.05
N PHE A 146 14.33 -13.75 8.19
CA PHE A 146 13.62 -14.98 8.60
C PHE A 146 14.48 -15.91 9.45
N ILE A 147 15.79 -15.96 9.23
CA ILE A 147 16.72 -16.67 10.11
C ILE A 147 16.75 -16.00 11.50
N LEU A 148 16.76 -14.67 11.53
CA LEU A 148 16.66 -13.89 12.76
C LEU A 148 15.34 -14.17 13.49
N LEU A 149 14.21 -14.16 12.78
CA LEU A 149 12.89 -14.49 13.32
C LEU A 149 12.89 -15.86 14.04
N GLU A 150 13.41 -16.89 13.38
CA GLU A 150 13.48 -18.23 13.99
C GLU A 150 14.35 -18.25 15.25
N ARG A 151 15.40 -17.43 15.32
CA ARG A 151 16.22 -17.27 16.52
C ARG A 151 15.45 -16.56 17.64
N LEU A 152 14.74 -15.46 17.31
CA LEU A 152 13.95 -14.69 18.27
C LEU A 152 12.78 -15.52 18.85
N LEU A 153 12.19 -16.39 18.05
CA LEU A 153 11.10 -17.28 18.47
C LEU A 153 11.53 -18.37 19.47
N ARG A 154 12.83 -18.54 19.75
CA ARG A 154 13.31 -19.44 20.81
C ARG A 154 13.11 -18.85 22.20
N GLU A 155 13.18 -17.52 22.33
CA GLU A 155 13.01 -16.78 23.59
C GLU A 155 11.98 -15.65 23.42
N PRO A 156 10.71 -15.96 23.12
CA PRO A 156 9.77 -14.95 22.65
C PRO A 156 9.41 -13.90 23.71
N LYS A 157 9.48 -14.25 25.01
CA LYS A 157 9.24 -13.28 26.10
C LYS A 157 10.32 -12.21 26.18
N ARG A 158 11.58 -12.57 25.92
CA ARG A 158 12.71 -11.66 25.97
C ARG A 158 12.68 -10.68 24.78
N TYR A 159 12.28 -11.17 23.62
CA TYR A 159 12.29 -10.42 22.36
C TYR A 159 10.89 -9.98 21.91
N GLN A 160 9.96 -9.86 22.86
CA GLN A 160 8.56 -9.55 22.55
C GLN A 160 8.42 -8.28 21.70
N ASP A 161 9.06 -7.18 22.12
CA ASP A 161 8.96 -5.89 21.42
C ASP A 161 9.51 -5.97 19.99
N LEU A 162 10.61 -6.68 19.80
CA LEU A 162 11.22 -6.88 18.49
C LEU A 162 10.38 -7.80 17.58
N LEU A 163 9.74 -8.82 18.15
CA LEU A 163 8.80 -9.70 17.42
C LEU A 163 7.53 -8.94 17.00
N GLU A 164 7.00 -8.07 17.86
CA GLU A 164 5.87 -7.21 17.55
C GLU A 164 6.22 -6.20 16.46
N PHE A 165 7.42 -5.61 16.52
CA PHE A 165 7.91 -4.72 15.47
C PHE A 165 8.03 -5.46 14.13
N LEU A 166 8.58 -6.66 14.12
CA LEU A 166 8.66 -7.48 12.89
C LEU A 166 7.27 -7.86 12.36
N TYR A 167 6.33 -8.20 13.24
CA TYR A 167 4.93 -8.45 12.88
C TYR A 167 4.30 -7.21 12.23
N MET A 168 4.57 -6.01 12.76
CA MET A 168 4.13 -4.75 12.16
C MET A 168 4.73 -4.57 10.76
N CYS A 169 6.02 -4.82 10.56
CA CYS A 169 6.66 -4.75 9.23
C CYS A 169 5.98 -5.70 8.23
N PHE A 170 5.69 -6.94 8.63
CA PHE A 170 4.95 -7.90 7.78
C PHE A 170 3.53 -7.40 7.45
N SER A 171 2.84 -6.83 8.42
CA SER A 171 1.49 -6.26 8.23
C SER A 171 1.51 -5.07 7.26
N LEU A 172 2.58 -4.27 7.26
CA LEU A 172 2.79 -3.14 6.36
C LEU A 172 3.31 -3.55 4.97
N GLY A 173 3.52 -4.85 4.74
CA GLY A 173 3.82 -5.35 3.40
C GLY A 173 5.25 -5.86 3.19
N PHE A 174 6.10 -5.89 4.22
CA PHE A 174 7.41 -6.54 4.12
C PHE A 174 7.28 -8.02 3.77
N ARG A 175 7.98 -8.47 2.75
CA ARG A 175 7.96 -9.86 2.26
C ARG A 175 9.35 -10.50 2.23
N GLY A 176 10.42 -9.72 2.15
CA GLY A 176 11.79 -10.20 2.07
C GLY A 176 11.99 -11.20 0.93
N ARG A 177 12.53 -12.37 1.24
CA ARG A 177 12.75 -13.42 0.24
C ARG A 177 11.49 -13.86 -0.50
N TYR A 178 10.32 -13.74 0.11
CA TYR A 178 9.05 -14.17 -0.50
C TYR A 178 8.50 -13.16 -1.51
N LYS A 179 9.07 -11.98 -1.65
CA LYS A 179 8.71 -11.01 -2.69
C LYS A 179 9.06 -11.49 -4.09
N VAL A 180 10.16 -12.23 -4.21
CA VAL A 180 10.68 -12.75 -5.49
C VAL A 180 10.23 -14.19 -5.75
N ALA A 181 10.02 -14.98 -4.69
CA ALA A 181 9.60 -16.37 -4.78
C ALA A 181 8.10 -16.48 -5.05
N VAL A 182 7.71 -16.50 -6.32
CA VAL A 182 6.33 -16.76 -6.79
C VAL A 182 5.82 -18.16 -6.38
N GLN A 183 6.71 -19.04 -5.89
CA GLN A 183 6.45 -20.47 -5.77
C GLN A 183 5.70 -20.90 -4.51
N ASN A 184 5.71 -20.16 -3.40
CA ASN A 184 5.03 -20.59 -2.16
C ASN A 184 4.42 -19.41 -1.38
N PRO A 185 3.29 -18.84 -1.80
CA PRO A 185 2.58 -17.82 -1.02
C PRO A 185 2.10 -18.35 0.35
N ASP A 186 1.87 -19.66 0.45
CA ASP A 186 1.38 -20.30 1.67
C ASP A 186 2.45 -20.36 2.77
N GLU A 187 3.74 -20.43 2.43
CA GLU A 187 4.83 -20.50 3.42
C GLU A 187 4.95 -19.20 4.23
N PHE A 188 4.90 -18.05 3.54
CA PHE A 188 4.89 -16.75 4.24
C PHE A 188 3.69 -16.62 5.16
N GLU A 189 2.51 -17.01 4.70
CA GLU A 189 1.28 -16.93 5.48
C GLU A 189 1.36 -17.83 6.74
N GLN A 190 1.98 -19.00 6.64
CA GLN A 190 2.20 -19.87 7.81
C GLN A 190 3.13 -19.22 8.83
N ILE A 191 4.22 -18.58 8.38
CA ILE A 191 5.15 -17.86 9.26
C ILE A 191 4.42 -16.69 9.94
N TYR A 192 3.66 -15.92 9.20
CA TYR A 192 2.89 -14.78 9.70
C TYR A 192 1.87 -15.21 10.74
N ARG A 193 1.11 -16.29 10.49
CA ARG A 193 0.14 -16.85 11.44
C ARG A 193 0.82 -17.41 12.69
N ARG A 194 1.97 -18.07 12.55
CA ARG A 194 2.74 -18.58 13.68
C ARG A 194 3.20 -17.44 14.57
N LEU A 195 3.74 -16.37 13.99
CA LEU A 195 4.17 -15.18 14.72
C LEU A 195 2.99 -14.53 15.45
N HIS A 196 1.87 -14.32 14.77
CA HIS A 196 0.64 -13.82 15.37
C HIS A 196 0.20 -14.65 16.58
N HIS A 197 0.19 -15.97 16.46
CA HIS A 197 -0.21 -16.87 17.53
C HIS A 197 0.71 -16.76 18.75
N VAL A 198 2.02 -16.64 18.54
CA VAL A 198 3.00 -16.44 19.62
C VAL A 198 2.77 -15.11 20.32
N LEU A 199 2.59 -14.02 19.57
CA LEU A 199 2.34 -12.70 20.14
C LEU A 199 1.02 -12.62 20.89
N HIS A 200 -0.03 -13.25 20.37
CA HIS A 200 -1.32 -13.34 21.04
C HIS A 200 -1.21 -14.06 22.40
N LYS A 201 -0.41 -15.15 22.48
CA LYS A 201 -0.15 -15.82 23.75
C LYS A 201 0.65 -14.96 24.76
N LEU A 202 1.54 -14.09 24.27
CA LEU A 202 2.34 -13.22 25.12
C LEU A 202 1.53 -12.06 25.70
N ARG A 203 0.70 -11.42 24.87
CA ARG A 203 -0.12 -10.27 25.27
C ARG A 203 -1.44 -10.66 25.94
N GLY A 204 -1.93 -11.86 25.66
CA GLY A 204 -3.29 -12.27 26.05
C GLY A 204 -4.39 -11.65 25.21
N ASP A 205 -5.63 -11.93 25.58
CA ASP A 205 -6.79 -11.31 24.92
C ASP A 205 -6.88 -9.84 25.27
N ALA A 206 -7.29 -9.01 24.31
CA ALA A 206 -7.55 -7.60 24.56
C ALA A 206 -8.59 -7.46 25.69
N PRO A 207 -8.30 -6.65 26.73
CA PRO A 207 -9.12 -6.61 27.93
C PRO A 207 -10.57 -6.13 27.70
N PHE A 208 -10.81 -5.46 26.57
CA PHE A 208 -12.15 -5.02 26.17
C PHE A 208 -12.32 -5.17 24.66
N PRO A 209 -13.23 -6.03 24.18
CA PRO A 209 -13.64 -5.96 22.80
C PRO A 209 -14.36 -4.62 22.59
N LEU A 210 -13.74 -3.73 21.79
CA LEU A 210 -14.30 -2.41 21.46
C LEU A 210 -15.68 -2.49 20.78
N LEU A 211 -16.04 -3.67 20.29
CA LEU A 211 -17.35 -3.98 19.73
C LEU A 211 -17.77 -5.33 20.26
N HIS A 212 -18.98 -5.42 20.83
CA HIS A 212 -19.66 -6.70 20.97
C HIS A 212 -19.84 -7.25 19.57
N GLN A 213 -18.95 -8.18 19.18
CA GLN A 213 -19.12 -8.93 17.96
C GLN A 213 -20.35 -9.83 18.16
N ASP A 214 -21.50 -9.31 17.72
CA ASP A 214 -22.63 -10.18 17.45
C ASP A 214 -22.11 -11.24 16.46
N LYS A 215 -22.02 -12.50 16.92
CA LYS A 215 -21.50 -13.64 16.18
C LYS A 215 -22.21 -13.89 14.83
N LYS A 216 -23.15 -13.06 14.44
CA LYS A 216 -23.94 -13.16 13.21
C LYS A 216 -23.40 -12.36 12.01
N THR A 217 -22.39 -11.51 12.17
CA THR A 217 -21.78 -10.80 11.05
C THR A 217 -20.37 -11.32 10.74
N GLN A 218 -20.21 -12.65 10.69
CA GLN A 218 -19.12 -13.19 9.90
C GLN A 218 -19.48 -12.94 8.43
N GLY A 219 -18.93 -11.84 7.93
CA GLY A 219 -19.00 -11.48 6.53
C GLY A 219 -18.35 -12.52 5.65
N GLY A 220 -19.09 -13.61 5.39
CA GLY A 220 -18.74 -14.63 4.40
C GLY A 220 -18.72 -14.10 2.96
N ARG A 221 -18.77 -12.78 2.75
CA ARG A 221 -18.90 -12.19 1.41
C ARG A 221 -17.57 -12.02 0.68
N TYR A 222 -16.45 -11.96 1.40
CA TYR A 222 -15.14 -11.80 0.76
C TYR A 222 -14.36 -13.12 0.57
N GLN A 223 -14.71 -14.18 1.28
CA GLN A 223 -14.05 -15.48 1.11
C GLN A 223 -14.55 -16.26 -0.12
N LEU A 224 -15.76 -15.97 -0.63
CA LEU A 224 -16.29 -16.62 -1.83
C LEU A 224 -15.52 -16.24 -3.10
N MET A 225 -15.00 -14.99 -3.16
CA MET A 225 -14.29 -14.51 -4.36
C MET A 225 -12.85 -15.04 -4.46
N GLN A 226 -12.25 -15.44 -3.34
CA GLN A 226 -10.86 -15.93 -3.31
C GLN A 226 -10.75 -17.44 -3.58
N ARG A 227 -11.87 -18.19 -3.51
CA ARG A 227 -11.93 -19.64 -3.83
C ARG A 227 -12.47 -19.97 -5.21
N LEU A 228 -12.94 -18.98 -5.97
CA LEU A 228 -13.25 -19.16 -7.38
C LEU A 228 -11.93 -19.23 -8.15
N THR A 229 -11.32 -20.40 -8.10
CA THR A 229 -10.13 -20.70 -8.88
C THR A 229 -10.44 -20.41 -10.34
N ILE A 230 -9.56 -19.69 -11.05
CA ILE A 230 -9.63 -19.36 -12.48
C ILE A 230 -10.10 -20.58 -13.32
N ARG A 231 -9.81 -21.80 -12.86
CA ARG A 231 -10.25 -23.06 -13.45
C ARG A 231 -11.79 -23.20 -13.52
N HIS A 232 -12.54 -22.74 -12.51
CA HIS A 232 -14.01 -22.85 -12.49
C HIS A 232 -14.66 -21.79 -13.40
N LEU A 233 -14.04 -20.60 -13.49
CA LEU A 233 -14.46 -19.58 -14.43
C LEU A 233 -14.24 -20.04 -15.89
N PHE A 234 -13.10 -20.68 -16.15
CA PHE A 234 -12.78 -21.23 -17.46
C PHE A 234 -13.72 -22.39 -17.83
N LEU A 235 -14.00 -23.29 -16.88
CA LEU A 235 -14.94 -24.40 -17.08
C LEU A 235 -16.35 -23.89 -17.37
N GLY A 236 -16.82 -22.87 -16.65
CA GLY A 236 -18.10 -22.22 -16.90
C GLY A 236 -18.18 -21.59 -18.29
N GLY A 237 -17.11 -20.92 -18.72
CA GLY A 237 -17.01 -20.35 -20.07
C GLY A 237 -17.09 -21.41 -21.18
N VAL A 238 -16.40 -22.53 -21.01
CA VAL A 238 -16.45 -23.65 -21.98
C VAL A 238 -17.86 -24.25 -22.06
N VAL A 239 -18.55 -24.42 -20.93
CA VAL A 239 -19.93 -24.94 -20.92
C VAL A 239 -20.89 -24.00 -21.64
N VAL A 240 -20.78 -22.69 -21.42
CA VAL A 240 -21.60 -21.69 -22.11
C VAL A 240 -21.35 -21.71 -23.62
N LEU A 241 -20.09 -21.81 -24.04
CA LEU A 241 -19.72 -21.92 -25.47
C LEU A 241 -20.28 -23.20 -26.09
N ALA A 242 -20.21 -24.33 -25.39
CA ALA A 242 -20.76 -25.60 -25.86
C ALA A 242 -22.29 -25.56 -26.03
N LEU A 243 -22.99 -24.91 -25.07
CA LEU A 243 -24.45 -24.72 -25.18
C LEU A 243 -24.84 -23.82 -26.37
N PHE A 244 -24.04 -22.75 -26.57
CA PHE A 244 -24.26 -21.86 -27.72
C PHE A 244 -24.03 -22.57 -29.08
N TYR A 245 -22.99 -23.42 -29.13
CA TYR A 245 -22.68 -24.24 -30.29
C TYR A 245 -23.78 -25.28 -30.56
N LEU A 246 -24.26 -25.95 -29.52
CA LEU A 246 -25.35 -26.89 -29.63
C LEU A 246 -26.65 -26.22 -30.11
N PHE A 247 -26.99 -25.06 -29.56
CA PHE A 247 -28.13 -24.26 -30.00
C PHE A 247 -28.02 -23.86 -31.48
N TYR A 248 -26.82 -23.47 -31.91
CA TYR A 248 -26.58 -23.12 -33.33
C TYR A 248 -26.74 -24.33 -34.24
N LEU A 249 -26.27 -25.52 -33.86
CA LEU A 249 -26.43 -26.77 -34.62
C LEU A 249 -27.92 -27.14 -34.77
N LEU A 250 -28.69 -27.08 -33.69
CA LEU A 250 -30.11 -27.39 -33.71
C LEU A 250 -30.90 -26.42 -34.62
N ARG A 251 -30.51 -25.15 -34.61
CA ARG A 251 -31.14 -24.15 -35.48
C ARG A 251 -30.77 -24.34 -36.95
N LEU A 252 -29.54 -24.77 -37.22
CA LEU A 252 -29.10 -25.04 -38.60
C LEU A 252 -29.83 -26.25 -39.17
N ASP A 253 -30.03 -27.31 -38.38
CA ASP A 253 -30.73 -28.52 -38.79
C ASP A 253 -32.22 -28.25 -39.12
N SER A 254 -32.89 -27.42 -38.30
CA SER A 254 -34.26 -26.99 -38.57
C SER A 254 -34.42 -26.21 -39.90
N GLN A 255 -33.45 -25.31 -40.24
CA GLN A 255 -33.47 -24.56 -41.47
C GLN A 255 -33.17 -25.44 -42.69
N THR A 256 -32.34 -26.45 -42.54
CA THR A 256 -32.02 -27.38 -43.64
C THR A 256 -33.18 -28.26 -43.99
N GLN A 257 -33.98 -28.70 -43.02
CA GLN A 257 -35.20 -29.48 -43.24
C GLN A 257 -36.29 -28.69 -43.95
N ASP A 258 -36.47 -27.40 -43.64
CA ASP A 258 -37.43 -26.51 -44.29
C ASP A 258 -37.09 -26.31 -45.77
N ILE A 259 -35.83 -26.19 -46.12
CA ILE A 259 -35.38 -26.07 -47.53
C ILE A 259 -35.56 -27.35 -48.28
N LEU A 260 -35.27 -28.50 -47.68
CA LEU A 260 -35.52 -29.83 -48.28
C LEU A 260 -36.99 -30.08 -48.53
N HIS A 261 -37.88 -29.70 -47.62
CA HIS A 261 -39.33 -29.77 -47.81
C HIS A 261 -39.85 -28.88 -48.95
N GLN A 262 -39.27 -27.66 -49.11
CA GLN A 262 -39.60 -26.77 -50.23
C GLN A 262 -39.12 -27.34 -51.57
N LEU A 263 -37.91 -27.91 -51.61
CA LEU A 263 -37.33 -28.51 -52.80
C LEU A 263 -38.13 -29.72 -53.26
N ASN A 264 -38.52 -30.60 -52.30
CA ASN A 264 -39.37 -31.79 -52.62
C ASN A 264 -40.77 -31.40 -53.15
N ARG A 265 -41.36 -30.29 -52.67
CA ARG A 265 -42.64 -29.79 -53.22
C ARG A 265 -42.51 -29.27 -54.65
N LEU A 266 -41.37 -28.74 -55.02
CA LEU A 266 -41.12 -28.24 -56.38
C LEU A 266 -40.81 -29.35 -57.36
N LEU A 267 -40.18 -30.47 -56.88
CA LEU A 267 -39.89 -31.64 -57.72
C LEU A 267 -41.09 -32.59 -57.89
N ALA A 268 -42.12 -32.49 -57.06
CA ALA A 268 -43.39 -33.28 -57.18
C ALA A 268 -44.48 -32.63 -58.02
N ARG A 269 -44.16 -31.53 -58.73
CA ARG A 269 -45.04 -30.83 -59.64
C ARG A 269 -44.50 -30.96 -61.06
#